data_752e2fd6729c5ce768be86fdb168cb6f
#
_entry.id   752e2fd6729c5ce768be86fdb168cb6f
#
_cell.length_a   1.000
_cell.length_b   1.000
_cell.length_c   1.000
_cell.angle_alpha   90.00
_cell.angle_beta   90.00
_cell.angle_gamma   90.00
#
_symmetry.space_group_name_H-M   'P 1'
#
loop_
_entity.id
_entity.type
_entity.pdbx_description
1 polymer ?
#
loop_
_entity_poly.entity_id
_entity_poly.type
_entity_poly.pdbx_seq_one_letter_code
_entity_poly.pdbx_strand_id
1 'polypeptide(L)'
;LNPYEIVKQQIDVAANILQLPSHVVEIVKRPKRVVSVSFPVKMDDGSVRIFEGFRSQHTDVLGPTKGGIRFHPDVTMDEVKALSMWMTFKCGVVGLPYGGGKGGVICDVKTMSRGEVERVSRGFMEAIADVVGPEKDIPAPDVYTNPQVMGWMMDTYSRIKGFYSPGVITGKPLIVGGSKGRNEATAQGCVYAIIADRKSTRLNS
;
A
#
# COMPACT_ATOMS: atom_id res chain seq x y z
N LEU A 1 10.58 -15.92 9.81
CA LEU A 1 11.58 -15.03 9.19
C LEU A 1 10.99 -13.62 9.10
N ASN A 2 11.75 -12.60 9.55
CA ASN A 2 11.32 -11.20 9.48
C ASN A 2 11.30 -10.74 8.00
N PRO A 3 10.15 -10.30 7.44
CA PRO A 3 10.06 -9.90 6.04
C PRO A 3 10.96 -8.71 5.69
N TYR A 4 11.25 -7.82 6.65
CA TYR A 4 12.15 -6.69 6.42
C TYR A 4 13.61 -7.14 6.24
N GLU A 5 14.03 -8.17 6.97
CA GLU A 5 15.36 -8.75 6.76
C GLU A 5 15.44 -9.52 5.42
N ILE A 6 14.37 -10.20 5.02
CA ILE A 6 14.30 -10.89 3.72
C ILE A 6 14.50 -9.92 2.56
N VAL A 7 13.76 -8.80 2.53
CA VAL A 7 13.90 -7.83 1.43
C VAL A 7 15.28 -7.19 1.39
N LYS A 8 15.90 -6.93 2.54
CA LYS A 8 17.29 -6.42 2.59
C LYS A 8 18.29 -7.41 2.00
N GLN A 9 18.14 -8.70 2.32
CA GLN A 9 19.00 -9.75 1.72
C GLN A 9 18.81 -9.85 0.20
N GLN A 10 17.57 -9.73 -0.30
CA GLN A 10 17.29 -9.71 -1.74
C GLN A 10 17.95 -8.51 -2.43
N ILE A 11 17.94 -7.35 -1.78
CA ILE A 11 18.65 -6.15 -2.27
C ILE A 11 20.14 -6.40 -2.32
N ASP A 12 20.74 -7.03 -1.29
CA ASP A 12 22.18 -7.35 -1.28
C ASP A 12 22.58 -8.24 -2.45
N VAL A 13 21.79 -9.29 -2.71
CA VAL A 13 22.03 -10.19 -3.85
C VAL A 13 22.00 -9.41 -5.17
N ALA A 14 20.96 -8.60 -5.39
CA ALA A 14 20.83 -7.81 -6.61
C ALA A 14 21.94 -6.75 -6.73
N ALA A 15 22.29 -6.09 -5.64
CA ALA A 15 23.34 -5.08 -5.59
C ALA A 15 24.72 -5.66 -5.93
N ASN A 16 25.03 -6.86 -5.44
CA ASN A 16 26.27 -7.57 -5.75
C ASN A 16 26.37 -7.93 -7.24
N ILE A 17 25.27 -8.39 -7.85
CA ILE A 17 25.22 -8.72 -9.29
C ILE A 17 25.42 -7.45 -10.12
N LEU A 18 24.78 -6.34 -9.72
CA LEU A 18 24.82 -5.06 -10.43
C LEU A 18 26.05 -4.21 -10.09
N GLN A 19 26.90 -4.66 -9.13
CA GLN A 19 28.06 -3.92 -8.62
C GLN A 19 27.70 -2.49 -8.18
N LEU A 20 26.59 -2.34 -7.46
CA LEU A 20 26.13 -1.04 -6.99
C LEU A 20 27.04 -0.48 -5.91
N PRO A 21 27.27 0.86 -5.88
CA PRO A 21 28.00 1.52 -4.81
C PRO A 21 27.33 1.30 -3.45
N SER A 22 28.12 1.07 -2.40
CA SER A 22 27.61 0.75 -1.05
C SER A 22 26.63 1.78 -0.50
N HIS A 23 26.87 3.07 -0.74
CA HIS A 23 25.97 4.13 -0.29
C HIS A 23 24.58 4.06 -0.95
N VAL A 24 24.49 3.64 -2.21
CA VAL A 24 23.21 3.42 -2.90
C VAL A 24 22.47 2.25 -2.25
N VAL A 25 23.17 1.16 -1.97
CA VAL A 25 22.61 -0.02 -1.30
C VAL A 25 22.04 0.32 0.06
N GLU A 26 22.75 1.10 0.86
CA GLU A 26 22.29 1.53 2.18
C GLU A 26 21.04 2.43 2.13
N ILE A 27 20.94 3.30 1.13
CA ILE A 27 19.75 4.12 0.90
C ILE A 27 18.54 3.24 0.53
N VAL A 28 18.72 2.33 -0.41
CA VAL A 28 17.62 1.49 -0.94
C VAL A 28 17.13 0.47 0.08
N LYS A 29 17.94 0.10 1.07
CA LYS A 29 17.56 -0.81 2.15
C LYS A 29 16.66 -0.18 3.22
N ARG A 30 16.38 1.11 3.16
CA ARG A 30 15.66 1.82 4.22
C ARG A 30 14.50 2.65 3.67
N PRO A 31 13.30 2.54 4.23
CA PRO A 31 12.25 3.48 3.92
C PRO A 31 12.65 4.91 4.32
N LYS A 32 12.36 5.87 3.43
CA LYS A 32 12.56 7.30 3.69
C LYS A 32 11.75 7.80 4.88
N ARG A 33 10.55 7.24 5.08
CA ARG A 33 9.64 7.60 6.17
C ARG A 33 8.78 6.42 6.58
N VAL A 34 8.58 6.26 7.88
CA VAL A 34 7.56 5.37 8.45
C VAL A 34 6.79 6.18 9.49
N VAL A 35 5.47 6.17 9.37
CA VAL A 35 4.54 6.82 10.31
C VAL A 35 3.81 5.73 11.06
N SER A 36 3.80 5.83 12.38
CA SER A 36 2.99 5.01 13.29
C SER A 36 1.93 5.91 13.93
N VAL A 37 0.69 5.47 13.91
CA VAL A 37 -0.44 6.22 14.44
C VAL A 37 -1.29 5.36 15.36
N SER A 38 -1.85 5.99 16.39
CA SER A 38 -2.88 5.41 17.26
C SER A 38 -4.11 6.31 17.20
N PHE A 39 -5.28 5.74 16.96
CA PHE A 39 -6.50 6.52 16.81
C PHE A 39 -7.70 5.83 17.49
N PRO A 40 -8.59 6.61 18.15
CA PRO A 40 -9.77 6.09 18.81
C PRO A 40 -10.91 5.83 17.81
N VAL A 41 -11.64 4.74 18.03
CA VAL A 41 -12.85 4.41 17.27
C VAL A 41 -13.97 4.02 18.24
N LYS A 42 -15.14 4.63 18.09
CA LYS A 42 -16.35 4.23 18.83
C LYS A 42 -16.90 2.94 18.22
N MET A 43 -17.04 1.92 19.03
CA MET A 43 -17.60 0.62 18.65
C MET A 43 -19.15 0.64 18.70
N ASP A 44 -19.77 -0.40 18.16
CA ASP A 44 -21.25 -0.49 18.10
C ASP A 44 -21.87 -0.68 19.49
N ASP A 45 -21.13 -1.26 20.42
CA ASP A 45 -21.53 -1.40 21.84
C ASP A 45 -21.38 -0.10 22.67
N GLY A 46 -20.93 0.99 22.01
CA GLY A 46 -20.71 2.29 22.64
C GLY A 46 -19.34 2.48 23.30
N SER A 47 -18.53 1.43 23.40
CA SER A 47 -17.13 1.51 23.88
C SER A 47 -16.23 2.27 22.92
N VAL A 48 -15.08 2.71 23.40
CA VAL A 48 -14.01 3.28 22.56
C VAL A 48 -12.83 2.32 22.54
N ARG A 49 -12.42 1.92 21.35
CA ARG A 49 -11.24 1.08 21.14
C ARG A 49 -10.15 1.88 20.42
N ILE A 50 -8.90 1.73 20.86
CA ILE A 50 -7.74 2.32 20.19
C ILE A 50 -7.22 1.34 19.17
N PHE A 51 -7.03 1.80 17.94
CA PHE A 51 -6.40 1.05 16.84
C PHE A 51 -5.03 1.62 16.54
N GLU A 52 -4.11 0.74 16.17
CA GLU A 52 -2.77 1.11 15.72
C GLU A 52 -2.65 0.87 14.22
N GLY A 53 -1.96 1.78 13.54
CA GLY A 53 -1.71 1.66 12.13
C GLY A 53 -0.37 2.23 11.72
N PHE A 54 0.09 1.80 10.54
CA PHE A 54 1.39 2.18 9.99
C PHE A 54 1.25 2.64 8.55
N ARG A 55 2.08 3.61 8.13
CA ARG A 55 2.30 3.96 6.73
C ARG A 55 3.78 4.11 6.46
N SER A 56 4.33 3.26 5.58
CA SER A 56 5.71 3.32 5.11
C SER A 56 5.78 3.90 3.71
N GLN A 57 6.69 4.83 3.50
CA GLN A 57 7.04 5.49 2.25
C GLN A 57 8.51 5.17 1.98
N HIS A 58 8.77 4.24 1.05
CA HIS A 58 10.12 3.75 0.84
C HIS A 58 10.99 4.79 0.14
N THR A 59 10.63 5.21 -1.06
CA THR A 59 11.33 6.26 -1.81
C THR A 59 10.36 6.98 -2.75
N ASP A 60 10.60 8.25 -2.98
CA ASP A 60 9.84 9.10 -3.90
C ASP A 60 10.70 9.63 -5.06
N VAL A 61 11.85 9.02 -5.31
CA VAL A 61 12.79 9.44 -6.37
C VAL A 61 12.14 9.31 -7.76
N LEU A 62 11.28 8.32 -7.97
CA LEU A 62 10.57 8.11 -9.25
C LEU A 62 9.22 8.83 -9.31
N GLY A 63 8.72 9.35 -8.20
CA GLY A 63 7.42 9.99 -8.08
C GLY A 63 6.72 9.64 -6.76
N PRO A 64 5.45 10.00 -6.58
CA PRO A 64 4.70 9.73 -5.36
C PRO A 64 4.78 8.28 -4.94
N THR A 65 4.86 8.01 -3.64
CA THR A 65 4.83 6.62 -3.16
C THR A 65 3.44 6.01 -3.41
N LYS A 66 3.40 4.72 -3.71
CA LYS A 66 2.16 4.02 -4.05
C LYS A 66 2.12 2.63 -3.44
N GLY A 67 1.00 2.28 -2.80
CA GLY A 67 0.80 0.92 -2.30
C GLY A 67 -0.43 0.75 -1.41
N GLY A 68 -0.81 -0.51 -1.20
CA GLY A 68 -2.03 -0.90 -0.50
C GLY A 68 -2.04 -0.58 0.99
N ILE A 69 -3.24 -0.59 1.56
CA ILE A 69 -3.50 -0.58 3.00
C ILE A 69 -4.10 -1.94 3.38
N ARG A 70 -3.44 -2.64 4.30
CA ARG A 70 -3.85 -3.95 4.80
C ARG A 70 -4.56 -3.81 6.14
N PHE A 71 -5.69 -4.48 6.30
CA PHE A 71 -6.35 -4.65 7.60
C PHE A 71 -6.17 -6.10 8.04
N HIS A 72 -5.34 -6.34 9.06
CA HIS A 72 -5.10 -7.68 9.56
C HIS A 72 -4.60 -7.63 11.01
N PRO A 73 -4.95 -8.59 11.88
CA PRO A 73 -4.45 -8.61 13.26
C PRO A 73 -2.94 -8.78 13.36
N ASP A 74 -2.30 -9.43 12.39
CA ASP A 74 -0.85 -9.71 12.38
C ASP A 74 -0.02 -8.62 11.66
N VAL A 75 -0.60 -7.48 11.32
CA VAL A 75 0.15 -6.37 10.72
C VAL A 75 1.25 -5.92 11.66
N THR A 76 2.47 -5.82 11.13
CA THR A 76 3.63 -5.28 11.86
C THR A 76 4.29 -4.15 11.08
N MET A 77 5.03 -3.30 11.79
CA MET A 77 5.81 -2.24 11.17
C MET A 77 6.85 -2.80 10.17
N ASP A 78 7.50 -3.91 10.50
CA ASP A 78 8.50 -4.53 9.64
C ASP A 78 7.89 -5.13 8.37
N GLU A 79 6.69 -5.71 8.46
CA GLU A 79 5.94 -6.13 7.28
C GLU A 79 5.62 -4.95 6.36
N VAL A 80 5.13 -3.86 6.93
CA VAL A 80 4.77 -2.65 6.16
C VAL A 80 6.00 -2.01 5.51
N LYS A 81 7.16 -1.99 6.19
CA LYS A 81 8.43 -1.57 5.59
C LYS A 81 8.82 -2.45 4.41
N ALA A 82 8.85 -3.77 4.60
CA ALA A 82 9.21 -4.73 3.55
C ALA A 82 8.32 -4.57 2.31
N LEU A 83 7.02 -4.54 2.52
CA LEU A 83 6.04 -4.41 1.44
C LEU A 83 6.15 -3.08 0.69
N SER A 84 6.52 -1.97 1.37
CA SER A 84 6.77 -0.70 0.72
C SER A 84 8.01 -0.74 -0.19
N MET A 85 9.05 -1.47 0.21
CA MET A 85 10.26 -1.68 -0.58
C MET A 85 9.96 -2.52 -1.83
N TRP A 86 9.26 -3.65 -1.68
CA TRP A 86 8.82 -4.45 -2.84
C TRP A 86 7.92 -3.67 -3.79
N MET A 87 7.09 -2.74 -3.30
CA MET A 87 6.29 -1.87 -4.16
C MET A 87 7.16 -0.95 -5.02
N THR A 88 8.28 -0.42 -4.51
CA THR A 88 9.23 0.36 -5.31
C THR A 88 9.77 -0.47 -6.47
N PHE A 89 10.27 -1.67 -6.19
CA PHE A 89 10.82 -2.55 -7.24
C PHE A 89 9.75 -2.99 -8.22
N LYS A 90 8.55 -3.31 -7.72
CA LYS A 90 7.41 -3.66 -8.58
C LYS A 90 7.06 -2.55 -9.57
N CYS A 91 7.02 -1.29 -9.13
CA CYS A 91 6.78 -0.16 -10.02
C CYS A 91 7.94 0.06 -10.99
N GLY A 92 9.19 -0.03 -10.50
CA GLY A 92 10.39 0.17 -11.31
C GLY A 92 10.54 -0.85 -12.43
N VAL A 93 10.29 -2.13 -12.17
CA VAL A 93 10.39 -3.22 -13.17
C VAL A 93 9.46 -3.00 -14.36
N VAL A 94 8.28 -2.42 -14.15
CA VAL A 94 7.30 -2.15 -15.21
C VAL A 94 7.33 -0.69 -15.70
N GLY A 95 8.33 0.10 -15.29
CA GLY A 95 8.53 1.47 -15.75
C GLY A 95 7.46 2.48 -15.27
N LEU A 96 6.79 2.22 -14.15
CA LEU A 96 5.81 3.15 -13.59
C LEU A 96 6.50 4.26 -12.78
N PRO A 97 6.08 5.54 -12.92
CA PRO A 97 6.70 6.68 -12.26
C PRO A 97 6.22 6.83 -10.81
N TYR A 98 6.34 5.76 -10.01
CA TYR A 98 5.93 5.73 -8.61
C TYR A 98 7.00 5.13 -7.72
N GLY A 99 7.15 5.71 -6.55
CA GLY A 99 7.84 5.07 -5.44
C GLY A 99 6.99 4.02 -4.74
N GLY A 100 7.55 3.34 -3.76
CA GLY A 100 6.83 2.33 -3.00
C GLY A 100 6.24 2.87 -1.70
N GLY A 101 4.95 2.62 -1.50
CA GLY A 101 4.25 2.86 -0.25
C GLY A 101 3.52 1.61 0.24
N LYS A 102 3.32 1.52 1.54
CA LYS A 102 2.49 0.47 2.15
C LYS A 102 1.89 0.96 3.47
N GLY A 103 0.65 0.59 3.72
CA GLY A 103 0.02 0.83 5.02
C GLY A 103 -0.59 -0.43 5.60
N GLY A 104 -0.94 -0.36 6.87
CA GLY A 104 -1.70 -1.40 7.54
C GLY A 104 -2.29 -0.90 8.85
N VAL A 105 -3.38 -1.52 9.26
CA VAL A 105 -4.01 -1.31 10.57
C VAL A 105 -4.13 -2.67 11.25
N ILE A 106 -3.76 -2.72 12.53
CA ILE A 106 -3.90 -3.91 13.36
C ILE A 106 -5.37 -4.05 13.75
N CYS A 107 -6.12 -4.85 13.01
CA CYS A 107 -7.54 -5.11 13.30
C CYS A 107 -7.99 -6.42 12.67
N ASP A 108 -8.98 -7.07 13.29
CA ASP A 108 -9.64 -8.24 12.72
C ASP A 108 -11.03 -7.84 12.19
N VAL A 109 -11.10 -7.56 10.90
CA VAL A 109 -12.35 -7.14 10.23
C VAL A 109 -13.42 -8.24 10.21
N LYS A 110 -13.06 -9.51 10.45
CA LYS A 110 -14.02 -10.63 10.51
C LYS A 110 -14.90 -10.58 11.76
N THR A 111 -14.43 -9.92 12.82
CA THR A 111 -15.14 -9.74 14.07
C THR A 111 -15.85 -8.39 14.19
N MET A 112 -15.75 -7.55 13.14
CA MET A 112 -16.24 -6.18 13.12
C MET A 112 -17.48 -6.03 12.25
N SER A 113 -18.40 -5.17 12.66
CA SER A 113 -19.50 -4.75 11.80
C SER A 113 -18.99 -3.87 10.63
N ARG A 114 -19.82 -3.74 9.59
CA ARG A 114 -19.53 -2.83 8.46
C ARG A 114 -19.34 -1.38 8.94
N GLY A 115 -20.14 -0.94 9.93
CA GLY A 115 -20.04 0.41 10.49
C GLY A 115 -18.74 0.62 11.27
N GLU A 116 -18.29 -0.40 11.99
CA GLU A 116 -17.00 -0.36 12.69
C GLU A 116 -15.83 -0.31 11.72
N VAL A 117 -15.85 -1.12 10.65
CA VAL A 117 -14.82 -1.08 9.59
C VAL A 117 -14.80 0.29 8.90
N GLU A 118 -15.97 0.93 8.67
CA GLU A 118 -16.02 2.29 8.14
C GLU A 118 -15.33 3.28 9.08
N ARG A 119 -15.65 3.23 10.38
CA ARG A 119 -15.04 4.14 11.38
C ARG A 119 -13.53 3.95 11.51
N VAL A 120 -13.05 2.70 11.49
CA VAL A 120 -11.60 2.40 11.45
C VAL A 120 -10.95 2.97 10.18
N SER A 121 -11.59 2.78 9.03
CA SER A 121 -11.08 3.28 7.75
C SER A 121 -10.96 4.81 7.74
N ARG A 122 -11.97 5.49 8.26
CA ARG A 122 -11.99 6.97 8.36
C ARG A 122 -10.96 7.47 9.36
N GLY A 123 -10.91 6.87 10.57
CA GLY A 123 -9.94 7.25 11.60
C GLY A 123 -8.50 7.04 11.16
N PHE A 124 -8.20 5.94 10.47
CA PHE A 124 -6.86 5.75 9.91
C PHE A 124 -6.51 6.80 8.85
N MET A 125 -7.45 7.11 7.93
CA MET A 125 -7.20 8.15 6.92
C MET A 125 -7.02 9.54 7.56
N GLU A 126 -7.78 9.87 8.60
CA GLU A 126 -7.60 11.12 9.36
C GLU A 126 -6.20 11.19 9.96
N ALA A 127 -5.73 10.10 10.58
CA ALA A 127 -4.44 10.04 11.24
C ALA A 127 -3.24 10.16 10.27
N ILE A 128 -3.40 9.80 8.99
CA ILE A 128 -2.33 9.87 7.98
C ILE A 128 -2.54 10.96 6.92
N ALA A 129 -3.60 11.79 7.01
CA ALA A 129 -3.99 12.74 5.96
C ALA A 129 -2.90 13.75 5.58
N ASP A 130 -1.98 14.06 6.47
CA ASP A 130 -0.90 15.02 6.23
C ASP A 130 0.27 14.42 5.44
N VAL A 131 0.41 13.10 5.47
CA VAL A 131 1.51 12.40 4.79
C VAL A 131 1.10 11.73 3.49
N VAL A 132 -0.20 11.60 3.19
CA VAL A 132 -0.73 11.07 1.94
C VAL A 132 -1.24 12.20 1.02
N GLY A 133 -1.45 11.88 -0.24
CA GLY A 133 -1.99 12.82 -1.24
C GLY A 133 -1.61 12.43 -2.66
N PRO A 134 -2.29 12.99 -3.67
CA PRO A 134 -2.03 12.66 -5.08
C PRO A 134 -0.58 12.87 -5.50
N GLU A 135 0.09 13.88 -4.94
CA GLU A 135 1.48 14.25 -5.26
C GLU A 135 2.51 13.73 -4.24
N LYS A 136 2.07 12.98 -3.23
CA LYS A 136 2.94 12.53 -2.13
C LYS A 136 2.97 11.02 -1.99
N ASP A 137 1.80 10.46 -1.74
CA ASP A 137 1.64 9.05 -1.40
C ASP A 137 0.20 8.62 -1.66
N ILE A 138 0.01 7.64 -2.53
CA ILE A 138 -1.29 7.22 -3.05
C ILE A 138 -1.63 5.82 -2.52
N PRO A 139 -2.49 5.69 -1.52
CA PRO A 139 -2.99 4.42 -1.04
C PRO A 139 -3.79 3.63 -2.10
N ALA A 140 -3.98 2.35 -1.83
CA ALA A 140 -4.72 1.41 -2.66
C ALA A 140 -5.32 0.29 -1.81
N PRO A 141 -6.23 -0.56 -2.35
CA PRO A 141 -6.70 -1.75 -1.63
C PRO A 141 -5.60 -2.81 -1.47
N ASP A 142 -5.69 -3.59 -0.40
CA ASP A 142 -4.88 -4.76 -0.11
C ASP A 142 -5.72 -5.80 0.67
N VAL A 143 -5.11 -6.68 1.43
CA VAL A 143 -5.81 -7.71 2.22
C VAL A 143 -6.84 -7.07 3.15
N TYR A 144 -8.07 -7.58 3.10
CA TYR A 144 -9.23 -7.14 3.87
C TYR A 144 -9.61 -5.67 3.73
N THR A 145 -9.14 -4.99 2.69
CA THR A 145 -9.69 -3.73 2.21
C THR A 145 -10.25 -3.88 0.80
N ASN A 146 -11.21 -3.07 0.44
CA ASN A 146 -11.97 -3.19 -0.79
C ASN A 146 -12.34 -1.81 -1.37
N PRO A 147 -13.02 -1.74 -2.52
CA PRO A 147 -13.40 -0.46 -3.11
C PRO A 147 -14.24 0.43 -2.18
N GLN A 148 -15.11 -0.14 -1.35
CA GLN A 148 -15.91 0.62 -0.39
C GLN A 148 -15.04 1.30 0.67
N VAL A 149 -14.06 0.59 1.24
CA VAL A 149 -13.07 1.14 2.18
C VAL A 149 -12.30 2.28 1.53
N MET A 150 -11.87 2.13 0.28
CA MET A 150 -11.19 3.18 -0.47
C MET A 150 -12.09 4.40 -0.68
N GLY A 151 -13.39 4.19 -0.91
CA GLY A 151 -14.38 5.27 -1.01
C GLY A 151 -14.51 6.06 0.30
N TRP A 152 -14.60 5.39 1.44
CA TRP A 152 -14.66 6.04 2.76
C TRP A 152 -13.38 6.84 3.08
N MET A 153 -12.23 6.29 2.76
CA MET A 153 -10.94 6.97 2.94
C MET A 153 -10.82 8.21 2.04
N MET A 154 -11.22 8.12 0.77
CA MET A 154 -11.21 9.25 -0.15
C MET A 154 -12.16 10.37 0.32
N ASP A 155 -13.37 10.02 0.73
CA ASP A 155 -14.34 10.98 1.28
C ASP A 155 -13.77 11.70 2.51
N THR A 156 -13.19 10.95 3.43
CA THR A 156 -12.55 11.52 4.64
C THR A 156 -11.43 12.48 4.28
N TYR A 157 -10.52 12.10 3.40
CA TYR A 157 -9.44 12.97 2.94
C TYR A 157 -9.96 14.24 2.27
N SER A 158 -10.95 14.11 1.37
CA SER A 158 -11.56 15.25 0.69
C SER A 158 -12.22 16.24 1.66
N ARG A 159 -12.88 15.73 2.70
CA ARG A 159 -13.47 16.56 3.76
C ARG A 159 -12.41 17.33 4.56
N ILE A 160 -11.30 16.68 4.92
CA ILE A 160 -10.17 17.32 5.61
C ILE A 160 -9.56 18.43 4.75
N LYS A 161 -9.38 18.17 3.46
CA LYS A 161 -8.77 19.15 2.53
C LYS A 161 -9.75 20.25 2.08
N GLY A 162 -11.05 20.07 2.29
CA GLY A 162 -12.07 21.05 1.91
C GLY A 162 -12.43 21.06 0.42
N PHE A 163 -11.94 20.07 -0.36
CA PHE A 163 -12.27 19.91 -1.78
C PHE A 163 -12.23 18.44 -2.20
N TYR A 164 -12.97 18.11 -3.27
CA TYR A 164 -13.01 16.76 -3.82
C TYR A 164 -11.66 16.34 -4.40
N SER A 165 -11.03 15.33 -3.83
CA SER A 165 -9.67 14.88 -4.17
C SER A 165 -9.64 13.38 -4.53
N PRO A 166 -10.19 12.96 -5.68
CA PRO A 166 -10.28 11.55 -6.06
C PRO A 166 -8.91 10.95 -6.38
N GLY A 167 -7.90 11.76 -6.70
CA GLY A 167 -6.53 11.31 -6.97
C GLY A 167 -5.78 10.76 -5.76
N VAL A 168 -6.27 11.00 -4.53
CA VAL A 168 -5.58 10.57 -3.31
C VAL A 168 -5.44 9.06 -3.18
N ILE A 169 -6.36 8.28 -3.76
CA ILE A 169 -6.43 6.82 -3.55
C ILE A 169 -6.90 6.13 -4.83
N THR A 170 -6.40 4.92 -5.09
CA THR A 170 -6.87 4.08 -6.21
C THR A 170 -7.70 2.91 -5.71
N GLY A 171 -8.40 2.24 -6.64
CA GLY A 171 -9.24 1.09 -6.32
C GLY A 171 -10.59 1.43 -5.70
N LYS A 172 -10.98 2.70 -5.64
CA LYS A 172 -12.31 3.17 -5.24
C LYS A 172 -13.38 2.83 -6.28
N PRO A 173 -14.68 2.89 -5.93
CA PRO A 173 -15.77 2.63 -6.88
C PRO A 173 -15.74 3.57 -8.10
N LEU A 174 -16.19 3.07 -9.26
CA LEU A 174 -16.22 3.85 -10.51
C LEU A 174 -17.01 5.16 -10.37
N ILE A 175 -18.16 5.11 -9.69
CA ILE A 175 -19.05 6.27 -9.49
C ILE A 175 -18.38 7.44 -8.76
N VAL A 176 -17.32 7.18 -7.99
CA VAL A 176 -16.54 8.19 -7.28
C VAL A 176 -15.14 8.35 -7.88
N GLY A 177 -15.00 8.22 -9.18
CA GLY A 177 -13.75 8.44 -9.90
C GLY A 177 -12.78 7.26 -9.90
N GLY A 178 -13.27 6.03 -9.74
CA GLY A 178 -12.49 4.81 -9.94
C GLY A 178 -12.15 4.56 -11.41
N SER A 179 -11.16 3.68 -11.67
CA SER A 179 -10.73 3.33 -13.02
C SER A 179 -11.36 2.02 -13.48
N LYS A 180 -11.81 1.97 -14.73
CA LYS A 180 -12.27 0.73 -15.39
C LYS A 180 -11.13 -0.28 -15.48
N GLY A 181 -11.45 -1.59 -15.47
CA GLY A 181 -10.48 -2.68 -15.61
C GLY A 181 -9.68 -2.99 -14.33
N ARG A 182 -9.84 -2.22 -13.25
CA ARG A 182 -9.07 -2.46 -12.00
C ARG A 182 -9.40 -3.81 -11.35
N ASN A 183 -10.65 -4.27 -11.44
CA ASN A 183 -11.08 -5.51 -10.79
C ASN A 183 -10.38 -6.73 -11.38
N GLU A 184 -10.21 -6.77 -12.69
CA GLU A 184 -9.60 -7.87 -13.43
C GLU A 184 -8.07 -7.72 -13.57
N ALA A 185 -7.52 -6.52 -13.39
CA ALA A 185 -6.14 -6.18 -13.76
C ALA A 185 -5.09 -7.11 -13.13
N THR A 186 -5.26 -7.52 -11.88
CA THR A 186 -4.31 -8.40 -11.19
C THR A 186 -4.29 -9.80 -11.80
N ALA A 187 -5.46 -10.41 -11.98
CA ALA A 187 -5.60 -11.73 -12.61
C ALA A 187 -5.17 -11.70 -14.07
N GLN A 188 -5.55 -10.66 -14.80
CA GLN A 188 -5.17 -10.46 -16.20
C GLN A 188 -3.64 -10.38 -16.37
N GLY A 189 -2.96 -9.67 -15.48
CA GLY A 189 -1.50 -9.60 -15.48
C GLY A 189 -0.84 -10.96 -15.25
N CYS A 190 -1.35 -11.77 -14.33
CA CYS A 190 -0.90 -13.14 -14.13
C CYS A 190 -1.08 -13.99 -15.40
N VAL A 191 -2.23 -13.91 -16.05
CA VAL A 191 -2.50 -14.62 -17.31
C VAL A 191 -1.51 -14.21 -18.39
N TYR A 192 -1.23 -12.93 -18.54
CA TYR A 192 -0.24 -12.44 -19.52
C TYR A 192 1.17 -12.98 -19.24
N ALA A 193 1.59 -13.00 -17.98
CA ALA A 193 2.89 -13.56 -17.60
C ALA A 193 2.99 -15.06 -17.94
N ILE A 194 1.96 -15.84 -17.64
CA ILE A 194 1.88 -17.28 -17.96
C ILE A 194 1.95 -17.51 -19.48
N ILE A 195 1.22 -16.71 -20.26
CA ILE A 195 1.24 -16.83 -21.72
C ILE A 195 2.61 -16.49 -22.29
N ALA A 196 3.27 -15.47 -21.74
CA ALA A 196 4.62 -15.06 -22.18
C ALA A 196 5.65 -16.14 -21.87
N ASP A 197 5.62 -16.73 -20.65
CA ASP A 197 6.49 -17.82 -20.24
C ASP A 197 6.31 -19.05 -21.14
N ARG A 198 5.07 -19.46 -21.40
CA ARG A 198 4.78 -20.58 -22.31
C ARG A 198 5.30 -20.37 -23.73
N LYS A 199 5.27 -19.13 -24.24
CA LYS A 199 5.83 -18.82 -25.56
C LYS A 199 7.36 -18.93 -25.56
N SER A 200 8.02 -18.41 -24.51
CA SER A 200 9.49 -18.48 -24.40
C SER A 200 9.99 -19.92 -24.28
N THR A 201 9.31 -20.75 -23.48
CA THR A 201 9.65 -22.17 -23.31
C THR A 201 9.53 -22.97 -24.63
N ARG A 202 8.52 -22.66 -25.46
CA ARG A 202 8.36 -23.31 -26.77
C ARG A 202 9.39 -22.88 -27.83
N LEU A 203 9.96 -21.69 -27.70
CA LEU A 203 11.01 -21.20 -28.62
C LEU A 203 12.40 -21.75 -28.27
N ASN A 204 12.58 -22.24 -27.04
CA ASN A 204 13.83 -22.79 -26.55
C ASN A 204 13.85 -24.37 -26.53
N SER A 205 12.80 -24.99 -26.99
CA SER A 205 12.66 -26.45 -27.16
C SER A 205 12.66 -26.83 -28.65
#